data_9f0e4db4570d1c2dedd618b5c628e283
#
_entry.id   9f0e4db4570d1c2dedd618b5c628e283
#
_cell.length_a   1.000
_cell.length_b   1.000
_cell.length_c   1.000
_cell.angle_alpha   90.00
_cell.angle_beta   90.00
_cell.angle_gamma   90.00
#
_symmetry.space_group_name_H-M   'P 1'
#
loop_
_entity.id
_entity.type
_entity.pdbx_description
1 polymer ?
#
loop_
_entity_poly.entity_id
_entity_poly.type
_entity_poly.pdbx_seq_one_letter_code
_entity_poly.pdbx_strand_id
1 'polypeptide(L)' 'MSKFVFNLVYRDKNGEFVDDENVWVRAENKLDALSKVREEYPRASEYILIKSE' A
#
# COMPACT_ATOMS: atom_id res chain seq x y z
N MET A 1 -13.34 11.08 7.00
CA MET A 1 -12.12 10.35 6.63
C MET A 1 -12.08 10.13 5.13
N SER A 2 -10.90 10.22 4.57
CA SER A 2 -10.69 9.99 3.16
C SER A 2 -10.35 8.53 2.88
N LYS A 3 -10.59 8.12 1.65
CA LYS A 3 -10.22 6.80 1.17
C LYS A 3 -8.95 6.92 0.36
N PHE A 4 -7.96 6.11 0.67
CA PHE A 4 -6.68 6.11 -0.03
C PHE A 4 -6.47 4.75 -0.68
N VAL A 5 -6.14 4.76 -1.97
CA VAL A 5 -5.93 3.53 -2.75
C VAL A 5 -4.45 3.38 -3.01
N PHE A 6 -3.91 2.20 -2.69
CA PHE A 6 -2.50 1.90 -2.87
C PHE A 6 -2.34 0.71 -3.80
N ASN A 7 -1.26 0.75 -4.56
CA ASN A 7 -0.79 -0.42 -5.29
C ASN A 7 0.36 -1.00 -4.46
N LEU A 8 0.23 -2.26 -4.07
CA LEU A 8 1.24 -2.98 -3.29
C LEU A 8 2.04 -3.86 -4.24
N VAL A 9 3.34 -3.69 -4.24
CA VAL A 9 4.24 -4.47 -5.10
C VAL A 9 4.99 -5.48 -4.25
N TYR A 10 5.02 -6.71 -4.71
CA TYR A 10 5.70 -7.80 -4.02
C TYR A 10 6.88 -8.26 -4.86
N ARG A 11 8.05 -8.30 -4.24
CA ARG A 11 9.29 -8.73 -4.90
C ARG A 11 9.89 -9.90 -4.13
N ASP A 12 10.67 -10.72 -4.83
CA ASP A 12 11.34 -11.83 -4.17
C ASP A 12 12.67 -11.34 -3.56
N LYS A 13 13.43 -12.27 -3.00
CA LYS A 13 14.67 -11.94 -2.31
C LYS A 13 15.74 -11.36 -3.25
N ASN A 14 15.58 -11.56 -4.54
CA ASN A 14 16.50 -11.03 -5.54
C ASN A 14 16.06 -9.67 -6.08
N GLY A 15 14.93 -9.15 -5.58
CA GLY A 15 14.41 -7.87 -6.02
C GLY A 15 13.55 -7.97 -7.28
N GLU A 16 13.23 -9.18 -7.70
CA GLU A 16 12.43 -9.37 -8.91
C GLU A 16 10.95 -9.29 -8.61
N PHE A 17 10.20 -8.70 -9.52
CA PHE A 17 8.75 -8.56 -9.40
C PHE A 17 8.09 -9.95 -9.33
N VAL A 18 7.21 -10.12 -8.35
CA VAL A 18 6.44 -11.36 -8.19
C VAL A 18 4.98 -11.10 -8.48
N ASP A 19 4.41 -10.07 -7.86
CA ASP A 19 2.98 -9.81 -7.96
C ASP A 19 2.68 -8.41 -7.47
N ASP A 20 1.47 -7.93 -7.74
CA ASP A 20 1.01 -6.67 -7.16
C ASP A 20 -0.51 -6.75 -6.96
N GLU A 21 -1.02 -5.86 -6.12
CA GLU A 21 -2.46 -5.79 -5.87
C GLU A 21 -2.83 -4.37 -5.47
N ASN A 22 -4.09 -4.02 -5.70
CA ASN A 22 -4.61 -2.74 -5.26
C ASN A 22 -5.45 -2.94 -4.01
N VAL A 23 -5.19 -2.10 -3.01
CA VAL A 23 -5.94 -2.14 -1.75
C VAL A 23 -6.32 -0.72 -1.39
N TRP A 24 -7.26 -0.57 -0.47
CA TRP A 24 -7.65 0.76 0.00
C TRP A 24 -7.81 0.76 1.51
N VAL A 25 -7.59 1.94 2.10
CA VAL A 25 -7.80 2.15 3.54
C VAL A 25 -8.45 3.51 3.73
N ARG A 26 -9.14 3.67 4.84
CA ARG A 26 -9.70 4.95 5.23
C ARG A 26 -8.80 5.56 6.30
N ALA A 27 -8.50 6.83 6.16
CA ALA A 27 -7.62 7.51 7.09
C ALA A 27 -7.87 9.01 7.04
N GLU A 28 -7.33 9.73 8.00
CA GLU A 28 -7.49 11.18 8.07
C GLU A 28 -6.54 11.90 7.13
N ASN A 29 -5.38 11.31 6.87
CA ASN A 29 -4.40 11.90 5.99
C ASN A 29 -3.53 10.80 5.40
N LYS A 30 -2.66 11.22 4.49
CA LYS A 30 -1.79 10.29 3.76
C LYS A 30 -0.83 9.51 4.66
N LEU A 31 -0.22 10.17 5.63
CA LEU A 31 0.71 9.50 6.53
C LEU A 31 0.01 8.43 7.37
N ASP A 32 -1.19 8.75 7.84
CA ASP A 32 -1.98 7.81 8.60
C ASP A 32 -2.39 6.61 7.72
N ALA A 33 -2.74 6.89 6.47
CA ALA A 33 -3.10 5.84 5.52
C ALA A 33 -1.92 4.90 5.27
N LEU A 34 -0.74 5.46 5.10
CA LEU A 34 0.47 4.66 4.86
C LEU A 34 0.77 3.76 6.06
N SER A 35 0.62 4.31 7.26
CA SER A 35 0.82 3.54 8.49
C SER A 35 -0.14 2.37 8.55
N LYS A 36 -1.41 2.61 8.24
CA LYS A 36 -2.45 1.58 8.28
C LYS A 36 -2.20 0.49 7.25
N VAL A 37 -1.85 0.85 6.02
CA VAL A 37 -1.65 -0.14 4.97
C VAL A 37 -0.42 -1.01 5.27
N ARG A 38 0.60 -0.43 5.89
CA ARG A 38 1.78 -1.20 6.29
C ARG A 38 1.46 -2.21 7.38
N GLU A 39 0.58 -1.85 8.30
CA GLU A 39 0.16 -2.76 9.35
C GLU A 39 -0.66 -3.93 8.81
N GLU A 40 -1.54 -3.65 7.86
CA GLU A 40 -2.40 -4.68 7.29
C GLU A 40 -1.68 -5.58 6.30
N TYR A 41 -0.70 -5.04 5.58
CA TYR A 41 0.02 -5.77 4.53
C TYR A 41 1.52 -5.65 4.73
N PRO A 42 2.06 -6.23 5.81
CA PRO A 42 3.47 -6.04 6.14
C PRO A 42 4.45 -6.69 5.18
N ARG A 43 3.98 -7.55 4.29
CA ARG A 43 4.87 -8.28 3.39
C ARG A 43 5.13 -7.60 2.06
N ALA A 44 4.43 -6.51 1.77
CA ALA A 44 4.64 -5.80 0.53
C ALA A 44 6.03 -5.16 0.52
N SER A 45 6.63 -5.14 -0.65
CA SER A 45 7.94 -4.52 -0.84
C SER A 45 7.81 -3.02 -1.06
N GLU A 46 6.75 -2.59 -1.72
CA GLU A 46 6.51 -1.18 -2.00
C GLU A 46 5.03 -0.85 -1.81
N TYR A 47 4.79 0.38 -1.38
CA TYR A 47 3.43 0.89 -1.16
C TYR A 47 3.32 2.18 -1.99
N ILE A 48 2.59 2.12 -3.09
CA ILE A 48 2.48 3.25 -4.02
C ILE A 48 1.07 3.82 -3.93
N LEU A 49 0.96 5.08 -3.52
CA LEU A 49 -0.34 5.75 -3.46
C LEU A 49 -0.81 6.05 -4.88
N ILE A 50 -1.97 5.51 -5.25
CA ILE A 50 -2.55 5.73 -6.57
C ILE A 50 -3.45 6.95 -6.57
N LYS A 51 -4.34 7.02 -5.58
CA LYS A 51 -5.28 8.14 -5.48
C LYS A 51 -5.86 8.25 -4.09
N SER A 52 -6.43 9.41 -3.80
CA SER A 52 -7.20 9.64 -2.58
C SER A 52 -8.57 10.18 -2.96
N GLU A 53 -9.59 9.74 -2.22
CA GLU A 53 -10.96 10.15 -2.48
C GLU A 53 -11.60 10.76 -1.27
#